data_23ca8931fd758219405d3250680fa97b
#
_entry.id   23ca8931fd758219405d3250680fa97b
#
_cell.length_a   1.000
_cell.length_b   1.000
_cell.length_c   1.000
_cell.angle_alpha   90.00
_cell.angle_beta   90.00
_cell.angle_gamma   90.00
#
_symmetry.space_group_name_H-M   'P 1'
#
loop_
_entity.id
_entity.type
_entity.pdbx_description
1 polymer ?
#
loop_
_entity_poly.entity_id
_entity_poly.type
_entity_poly.pdbx_seq_one_letter_code
_entity_poly.pdbx_strand_id
1 'polypeptide(L)'
;MPEHDHDHSHEHEPDDAPAPGGEEFWDGRYSERTRIWSGKPNDLLVRETGELAPGRALDLGCGEGADTVWLARRGWRVTATDISGVALGRAAEHAAEAGVEDLVDWQRHDFSQSFPTGEFDLVSACFLHSYGEFPRERILRRAAAAVAPGGVLLVVGHAGGPSWNPEALADIHFPTPQEVLGQLELPEGGWEVLTSAEHLQPMTDPEGRPATRPDNALKVRRLP
;
A
#
# COMPACT_ATOMS: atom_id res chain seq x y z
N MET A 1 38.83 51.95 -25.73
CA MET A 1 37.96 51.36 -24.73
C MET A 1 37.10 50.33 -25.41
N PRO A 2 37.39 49.01 -25.32
CA PRO A 2 36.43 47.98 -25.75
C PRO A 2 35.62 47.53 -24.55
N GLU A 3 34.31 47.52 -24.72
CA GLU A 3 33.31 47.00 -23.79
C GLU A 3 33.43 45.48 -23.75
N HIS A 4 33.55 44.93 -22.54
CA HIS A 4 33.47 43.50 -22.26
C HIS A 4 32.02 43.14 -22.00
N ASP A 5 31.41 42.52 -23.02
CA ASP A 5 30.14 41.82 -22.90
C ASP A 5 30.38 40.48 -22.16
N HIS A 6 29.92 40.39 -20.94
CA HIS A 6 29.88 39.13 -20.20
C HIS A 6 28.51 38.49 -20.37
N ASP A 7 28.44 37.64 -21.42
CA ASP A 7 27.36 36.67 -21.57
C ASP A 7 27.42 35.64 -20.44
N HIS A 8 26.59 35.79 -19.41
CA HIS A 8 26.33 34.75 -18.42
C HIS A 8 25.14 33.93 -18.92
N SER A 9 25.40 32.98 -19.80
CA SER A 9 24.51 31.83 -20.02
C SER A 9 24.45 31.01 -18.75
N HIS A 10 23.43 31.25 -17.92
CA HIS A 10 23.04 30.30 -16.88
C HIS A 10 22.48 29.05 -17.59
N GLU A 11 23.37 28.05 -17.75
CA GLU A 11 22.94 26.68 -18.01
C GLU A 11 22.07 26.25 -16.81
N HIS A 12 20.77 26.14 -17.06
CA HIS A 12 19.84 25.49 -16.16
C HIS A 12 20.21 24.01 -16.21
N GLU A 13 20.98 23.53 -15.23
CA GLU A 13 21.07 22.09 -14.96
C GLU A 13 19.64 21.62 -14.65
N PRO A 14 19.13 20.57 -15.33
CA PRO A 14 17.85 20.02 -14.99
C PRO A 14 17.91 19.53 -13.54
N ASP A 15 16.88 19.84 -12.76
CA ASP A 15 16.68 19.41 -11.40
C ASP A 15 16.62 17.88 -11.41
N ASP A 16 17.73 17.21 -11.06
CA ASP A 16 17.97 15.78 -11.21
C ASP A 16 17.29 14.96 -10.08
N ALA A 17 16.31 15.58 -9.40
CA ALA A 17 15.53 14.91 -8.37
C ALA A 17 14.56 13.89 -9.02
N PRO A 18 14.50 12.64 -8.53
CA PRO A 18 13.60 11.62 -9.07
C PRO A 18 12.14 12.07 -8.96
N ALA A 19 11.35 11.74 -9.98
CA ALA A 19 9.93 12.08 -10.02
C ALA A 19 9.23 11.52 -8.76
N PRO A 20 8.46 12.35 -8.01
CA PRO A 20 7.80 11.90 -6.81
C PRO A 20 6.90 10.69 -7.06
N GLY A 21 7.07 9.63 -6.27
CA GLY A 21 6.26 8.41 -6.35
C GLY A 21 6.71 7.37 -7.37
N GLY A 22 7.75 7.65 -8.18
CA GLY A 22 8.35 6.67 -9.09
C GLY A 22 9.28 5.66 -8.38
N GLU A 23 9.83 4.72 -9.17
CA GLU A 23 10.73 3.68 -8.66
C GLU A 23 11.96 4.27 -7.93
N GLU A 24 12.68 5.19 -8.59
CA GLU A 24 13.89 5.81 -8.02
C GLU A 24 13.60 6.57 -6.72
N PHE A 25 12.45 7.23 -6.65
CA PHE A 25 12.00 7.92 -5.44
C PHE A 25 11.81 6.93 -4.27
N TRP A 26 11.10 5.82 -4.52
CA TRP A 26 10.85 4.82 -3.48
C TRP A 26 12.11 4.03 -3.11
N ASP A 27 12.93 3.64 -4.08
CA ASP A 27 14.22 2.97 -3.83
C ASP A 27 15.15 3.86 -2.99
N GLY A 28 15.23 5.16 -3.32
CA GLY A 28 15.97 6.14 -2.52
C GLY A 28 15.46 6.18 -1.08
N ARG A 29 14.13 6.32 -0.91
CA ARG A 29 13.50 6.37 0.42
C ARG A 29 13.74 5.10 1.25
N TYR A 30 13.64 3.92 0.63
CA TYR A 30 13.96 2.66 1.31
C TYR A 30 15.46 2.56 1.61
N SER A 31 16.34 3.09 0.79
CA SER A 31 17.79 3.06 1.01
C SER A 31 18.28 3.97 2.14
N GLU A 32 17.54 5.03 2.49
CA GLU A 32 17.92 5.97 3.57
C GLU A 32 18.00 5.32 4.95
N ARG A 33 17.27 4.23 5.19
CA ARG A 33 17.20 3.54 6.49
C ARG A 33 17.22 2.04 6.29
N THR A 34 17.76 1.32 7.24
CA THR A 34 17.76 -0.16 7.23
C THR A 34 16.38 -0.76 7.40
N ARG A 35 15.45 -0.01 7.99
CA ARG A 35 14.02 -0.37 8.14
C ARG A 35 13.20 0.92 8.19
N ILE A 36 12.14 1.00 7.39
CA ILE A 36 11.22 2.13 7.39
C ILE A 36 9.99 1.83 8.25
N TRP A 37 9.46 0.59 8.15
CA TRP A 37 8.22 0.20 8.82
C TRP A 37 8.49 -0.64 10.06
N SER A 38 7.48 -0.84 10.89
CA SER A 38 7.57 -1.56 12.17
C SER A 38 7.99 -3.03 12.03
N GLY A 39 7.82 -3.63 10.85
CA GLY A 39 7.97 -5.07 10.61
C GLY A 39 6.83 -5.92 11.22
N LYS A 40 5.79 -5.28 11.75
CA LYS A 40 4.56 -5.94 12.20
C LYS A 40 3.50 -5.85 11.11
N PRO A 41 2.65 -6.87 10.93
CA PRO A 41 1.52 -6.79 10.01
C PRO A 41 0.55 -5.69 10.46
N ASN A 42 -0.19 -5.13 9.53
CA ASN A 42 -1.23 -4.16 9.82
C ASN A 42 -2.35 -4.79 10.64
N ASP A 43 -2.69 -4.17 11.77
CA ASP A 43 -3.72 -4.68 12.69
C ASP A 43 -5.08 -4.87 12.01
N LEU A 44 -5.45 -3.97 11.07
CA LEU A 44 -6.69 -4.10 10.31
C LEU A 44 -6.63 -5.25 9.30
N LEU A 45 -5.49 -5.52 8.66
CA LEU A 45 -5.35 -6.72 7.84
C LEU A 45 -5.54 -7.97 8.70
N VAL A 46 -4.85 -8.07 9.83
CA VAL A 46 -4.95 -9.20 10.76
C VAL A 46 -6.39 -9.43 11.20
N ARG A 47 -7.08 -8.36 11.61
CA ARG A 47 -8.46 -8.38 12.07
C ARG A 47 -9.43 -8.84 10.98
N GLU A 48 -9.30 -8.25 9.79
CA GLU A 48 -10.28 -8.44 8.72
C GLU A 48 -10.08 -9.75 7.94
N THR A 49 -8.87 -10.32 7.98
CA THR A 49 -8.54 -11.54 7.22
C THR A 49 -8.23 -12.74 8.08
N GLY A 50 -8.11 -12.58 9.43
CA GLY A 50 -7.67 -13.64 10.33
C GLY A 50 -8.52 -14.91 10.32
N GLU A 51 -9.81 -14.83 9.98
CA GLU A 51 -10.74 -15.96 9.92
C GLU A 51 -10.94 -16.49 8.48
N LEU A 52 -10.33 -15.86 7.47
CA LEU A 52 -10.43 -16.36 6.10
C LEU A 52 -9.60 -17.65 5.94
N ALA A 53 -10.16 -18.60 5.22
CA ALA A 53 -9.42 -19.80 4.83
C ALA A 53 -8.27 -19.41 3.88
N PRO A 54 -7.05 -19.93 4.08
CA PRO A 54 -5.92 -19.61 3.21
C PRO A 54 -6.16 -20.14 1.79
N GLY A 55 -5.71 -19.34 0.83
CA GLY A 55 -5.77 -19.60 -0.60
C GLY A 55 -4.67 -18.82 -1.31
N ARG A 56 -5.01 -18.17 -2.43
CA ARG A 56 -4.12 -17.28 -3.17
C ARG A 56 -4.39 -15.84 -2.75
N ALA A 57 -3.35 -15.12 -2.31
CA ALA A 57 -3.45 -13.72 -1.95
C ALA A 57 -2.63 -12.84 -2.90
N LEU A 58 -3.12 -11.63 -3.15
CA LEU A 58 -2.38 -10.55 -3.80
C LEU A 58 -2.21 -9.41 -2.80
N ASP A 59 -0.97 -9.03 -2.52
CA ASP A 59 -0.62 -7.92 -1.63
C ASP A 59 -0.06 -6.76 -2.46
N LEU A 60 -0.81 -5.67 -2.55
CA LEU A 60 -0.51 -4.50 -3.37
C LEU A 60 0.21 -3.42 -2.56
N GLY A 61 1.45 -3.10 -2.94
CA GLY A 61 2.30 -2.16 -2.21
C GLY A 61 2.82 -2.78 -0.91
N CYS A 62 3.37 -3.99 -1.00
CA CYS A 62 3.76 -4.80 0.15
C CYS A 62 4.92 -4.21 0.97
N GLY A 63 5.65 -3.22 0.44
CA GLY A 63 6.80 -2.61 1.11
C GLY A 63 7.84 -3.65 1.53
N GLU A 64 8.25 -3.61 2.80
CA GLU A 64 9.20 -4.56 3.40
C GLU A 64 8.55 -5.90 3.82
N GLY A 65 7.31 -6.20 3.39
CA GLY A 65 6.68 -7.51 3.39
C GLY A 65 6.03 -7.97 4.70
N ALA A 66 5.74 -7.09 5.65
CA ALA A 66 5.21 -7.50 6.95
C ALA A 66 3.85 -8.21 6.84
N ASP A 67 2.91 -7.68 6.03
CA ASP A 67 1.60 -8.27 5.75
C ASP A 67 1.74 -9.57 4.97
N THR A 68 2.57 -9.56 3.94
CA THR A 68 2.90 -10.72 3.11
C THR A 68 3.41 -11.90 3.94
N VAL A 69 4.42 -11.67 4.82
CA VAL A 69 4.99 -12.70 5.70
C VAL A 69 3.94 -13.23 6.68
N TRP A 70 3.09 -12.36 7.22
CA TRP A 70 2.02 -12.78 8.11
C TRP A 70 1.00 -13.68 7.40
N LEU A 71 0.58 -13.32 6.18
CA LEU A 71 -0.31 -14.14 5.35
C LEU A 71 0.32 -15.50 5.02
N ALA A 72 1.60 -15.51 4.58
CA ALA A 72 2.32 -16.73 4.25
C ALA A 72 2.46 -17.67 5.46
N ARG A 73 2.75 -17.17 6.66
CA ARG A 73 2.76 -17.96 7.90
C ARG A 73 1.42 -18.60 8.25
N ARG A 74 0.32 -18.07 7.71
CA ARG A 74 -1.03 -18.63 7.84
C ARG A 74 -1.41 -19.58 6.70
N GLY A 75 -0.47 -19.87 5.81
CA GLY A 75 -0.63 -20.83 4.72
C GLY A 75 -1.14 -20.22 3.41
N TRP A 76 -1.22 -18.89 3.28
CA TRP A 76 -1.54 -18.24 2.03
C TRP A 76 -0.38 -18.38 1.03
N ARG A 77 -0.69 -18.56 -0.25
CA ARG A 77 0.26 -18.36 -1.34
C ARG A 77 0.12 -16.91 -1.81
N VAL A 78 1.15 -16.11 -1.57
CA VAL A 78 1.08 -14.66 -1.76
C VAL A 78 1.84 -14.24 -3.00
N THR A 79 1.18 -13.53 -3.91
CA THR A 79 1.85 -12.67 -4.88
C THR A 79 1.98 -11.30 -4.23
N ALA A 80 3.20 -10.91 -3.92
CA ALA A 80 3.50 -9.64 -3.23
C ALA A 80 4.15 -8.65 -4.20
N THR A 81 3.63 -7.43 -4.23
CA THR A 81 4.01 -6.47 -5.27
C THR A 81 4.34 -5.11 -4.69
N ASP A 82 5.42 -4.52 -5.19
CA ASP A 82 5.80 -3.14 -4.91
C ASP A 82 6.51 -2.54 -6.14
N ILE A 83 6.63 -1.21 -6.20
CA ILE A 83 7.40 -0.52 -7.23
C ILE A 83 8.90 -0.56 -6.90
N SER A 84 9.26 -0.60 -5.62
CA SER A 84 10.63 -0.56 -5.14
C SER A 84 11.30 -1.93 -5.15
N GLY A 85 12.38 -2.06 -5.91
CA GLY A 85 13.25 -3.23 -5.88
C GLY A 85 13.96 -3.41 -4.55
N VAL A 86 14.31 -2.30 -3.88
CA VAL A 86 14.95 -2.29 -2.54
C VAL A 86 13.98 -2.85 -1.49
N ALA A 87 12.71 -2.42 -1.51
CA ALA A 87 11.71 -2.92 -0.59
C ALA A 87 11.47 -4.43 -0.78
N LEU A 88 11.30 -4.89 -2.03
CA LEU A 88 11.10 -6.30 -2.36
C LEU A 88 12.29 -7.18 -1.95
N GLY A 89 13.54 -6.68 -2.11
CA GLY A 89 14.72 -7.40 -1.65
C GLY A 89 14.68 -7.64 -0.13
N ARG A 90 14.37 -6.63 0.66
CA ARG A 90 14.23 -6.75 2.12
C ARG A 90 13.05 -7.64 2.51
N ALA A 91 11.93 -7.52 1.81
CA ALA A 91 10.77 -8.36 2.05
C ALA A 91 11.10 -9.84 1.83
N ALA A 92 11.87 -10.17 0.79
CA ALA A 92 12.34 -11.53 0.54
C ALA A 92 13.27 -12.04 1.65
N GLU A 93 14.17 -11.21 2.17
CA GLU A 93 15.02 -11.55 3.33
C GLU A 93 14.16 -11.85 4.57
N HIS A 94 13.16 -11.00 4.87
CA HIS A 94 12.24 -11.22 5.98
C HIS A 94 11.41 -12.51 5.82
N ALA A 95 11.02 -12.87 4.60
CA ALA A 95 10.30 -14.11 4.33
C ALA A 95 11.20 -15.34 4.54
N ALA A 96 12.48 -15.27 4.11
CA ALA A 96 13.46 -16.32 4.34
C ALA A 96 13.75 -16.51 5.85
N GLU A 97 13.95 -15.41 6.60
CA GLU A 97 14.10 -15.45 8.05
C GLU A 97 12.86 -16.06 8.75
N ALA A 98 11.68 -15.87 8.16
CA ALA A 98 10.42 -16.42 8.65
C ALA A 98 10.17 -17.88 8.21
N GLY A 99 10.96 -18.43 7.28
CA GLY A 99 10.81 -19.78 6.71
C GLY A 99 9.56 -19.93 5.86
N VAL A 100 9.18 -18.86 5.12
CA VAL A 100 7.99 -18.83 4.25
C VAL A 100 8.28 -18.39 2.82
N GLU A 101 9.53 -18.33 2.42
CA GLU A 101 9.99 -17.88 1.10
C GLU A 101 9.33 -18.64 -0.06
N ASP A 102 9.12 -19.97 0.09
CA ASP A 102 8.48 -20.81 -0.92
C ASP A 102 6.99 -20.54 -1.13
N LEU A 103 6.38 -19.73 -0.26
CA LEU A 103 4.98 -19.34 -0.33
C LEU A 103 4.75 -17.98 -0.97
N VAL A 104 5.81 -17.24 -1.31
CA VAL A 104 5.71 -15.86 -1.80
C VAL A 104 6.35 -15.71 -3.18
N ASP A 105 5.59 -15.12 -4.09
CA ASP A 105 6.03 -14.69 -5.41
C ASP A 105 6.19 -13.15 -5.39
N TRP A 106 7.43 -12.67 -5.46
CA TRP A 106 7.78 -11.26 -5.41
C TRP A 106 7.79 -10.66 -6.81
N GLN A 107 6.93 -9.69 -7.07
CA GLN A 107 6.81 -9.05 -8.38
C GLN A 107 6.96 -7.53 -8.27
N ARG A 108 7.84 -6.94 -9.11
CA ARG A 108 7.96 -5.50 -9.21
C ARG A 108 6.96 -4.95 -10.22
N HIS A 109 6.10 -4.02 -9.77
CA HIS A 109 5.10 -3.38 -10.61
C HIS A 109 5.01 -1.88 -10.34
N ASP A 110 5.13 -1.09 -11.39
CA ASP A 110 4.52 0.23 -11.44
C ASP A 110 3.06 0.06 -11.84
N PHE A 111 2.14 0.26 -10.91
CA PHE A 111 0.70 0.06 -11.14
C PHE A 111 0.09 1.03 -12.16
N SER A 112 0.79 2.11 -12.52
CA SER A 112 0.38 2.98 -13.62
C SER A 112 0.56 2.30 -14.98
N GLN A 113 1.49 1.36 -15.10
CA GLN A 113 1.91 0.70 -16.34
C GLN A 113 1.54 -0.78 -16.38
N SER A 114 1.73 -1.49 -15.28
CA SER A 114 1.54 -2.95 -15.20
C SER A 114 0.74 -3.36 -13.97
N PHE A 115 0.31 -4.63 -13.91
CA PHE A 115 -0.42 -5.18 -12.77
C PHE A 115 -0.30 -6.70 -12.79
N PRO A 116 -0.23 -7.37 -11.65
CA PRO A 116 -0.19 -8.83 -11.56
C PRO A 116 -1.36 -9.49 -12.29
N THR A 117 -1.11 -10.64 -12.91
CA THR A 117 -2.13 -11.43 -13.58
C THR A 117 -2.62 -12.57 -12.68
N GLY A 118 -3.89 -12.93 -12.83
CA GLY A 118 -4.51 -14.03 -12.11
C GLY A 118 -5.75 -13.60 -11.33
N GLU A 119 -6.37 -14.59 -10.66
CA GLU A 119 -7.47 -14.39 -9.73
C GLU A 119 -7.03 -14.83 -8.34
N PHE A 120 -7.47 -14.12 -7.32
CA PHE A 120 -7.03 -14.29 -5.94
C PHE A 120 -8.22 -14.39 -4.99
N ASP A 121 -8.10 -15.24 -3.98
CA ASP A 121 -9.10 -15.39 -2.91
C ASP A 121 -9.08 -14.21 -1.95
N LEU A 122 -7.92 -13.52 -1.84
CA LEU A 122 -7.74 -12.27 -1.11
C LEU A 122 -6.92 -11.29 -1.96
N VAL A 123 -7.40 -10.07 -2.12
CA VAL A 123 -6.60 -8.95 -2.60
C VAL A 123 -6.54 -7.90 -1.50
N SER A 124 -5.34 -7.54 -1.04
CA SER A 124 -5.11 -6.50 -0.04
C SER A 124 -4.42 -5.28 -0.63
N ALA A 125 -4.89 -4.10 -0.22
CA ALA A 125 -4.29 -2.80 -0.52
C ALA A 125 -4.25 -2.00 0.79
N CYS A 126 -3.25 -2.29 1.64
CA CYS A 126 -3.08 -1.65 2.93
C CYS A 126 -2.15 -0.44 2.80
N PHE A 127 -2.70 0.75 3.10
CA PHE A 127 -1.96 2.02 3.01
C PHE A 127 -1.29 2.24 1.66
N LEU A 128 -1.96 1.82 0.59
CA LEU A 128 -1.50 1.99 -0.79
C LEU A 128 -1.64 3.47 -1.19
N HIS A 129 -0.56 4.22 -0.95
CA HIS A 129 -0.41 5.63 -1.24
C HIS A 129 0.89 5.88 -2.00
N SER A 130 0.93 6.95 -2.80
CA SER A 130 2.17 7.42 -3.41
C SER A 130 2.19 8.94 -3.47
N TYR A 131 3.36 9.49 -3.70
CA TYR A 131 3.57 10.91 -3.95
C TYR A 131 3.37 11.19 -5.45
N GLY A 132 3.03 12.44 -5.80
CA GLY A 132 2.78 12.82 -7.17
C GLY A 132 1.47 12.24 -7.74
N GLU A 133 1.41 12.07 -9.05
CA GLU A 133 0.23 11.52 -9.74
C GLU A 133 0.16 10.00 -9.55
N PHE A 134 -0.78 9.56 -8.71
CA PHE A 134 -1.01 8.15 -8.45
C PHE A 134 -2.47 7.79 -8.77
N PRO A 135 -2.74 7.01 -9.83
CA PRO A 135 -4.09 6.72 -10.30
C PRO A 135 -4.78 5.66 -9.42
N ARG A 136 -4.89 5.95 -8.11
CA ARG A 136 -5.32 5.01 -7.07
C ARG A 136 -6.66 4.36 -7.38
N GLU A 137 -7.65 5.11 -7.84
CA GLU A 137 -8.97 4.57 -8.18
C GLU A 137 -8.90 3.51 -9.27
N ARG A 138 -8.15 3.79 -10.35
CA ARG A 138 -7.94 2.82 -11.43
C ARG A 138 -7.23 1.56 -10.94
N ILE A 139 -6.26 1.72 -10.03
CA ILE A 139 -5.53 0.59 -9.43
C ILE A 139 -6.48 -0.25 -8.59
N LEU A 140 -7.32 0.37 -7.76
CA LEU A 140 -8.30 -0.33 -6.93
C LEU A 140 -9.39 -1.03 -7.76
N ARG A 141 -9.82 -0.47 -8.90
CA ARG A 141 -10.72 -1.19 -9.83
C ARG A 141 -10.03 -2.42 -10.44
N ARG A 142 -8.74 -2.35 -10.77
CA ARG A 142 -7.97 -3.54 -11.20
C ARG A 142 -7.82 -4.55 -10.07
N ALA A 143 -7.63 -4.09 -8.84
CA ALA A 143 -7.62 -4.95 -7.66
C ALA A 143 -8.93 -5.69 -7.49
N ALA A 144 -10.07 -5.01 -7.61
CA ALA A 144 -11.40 -5.64 -7.58
C ALA A 144 -11.58 -6.67 -8.70
N ALA A 145 -11.14 -6.35 -9.92
CA ALA A 145 -11.22 -7.26 -11.05
C ALA A 145 -10.38 -8.54 -10.87
N ALA A 146 -9.32 -8.50 -10.07
CA ALA A 146 -8.44 -9.63 -9.76
C ALA A 146 -8.98 -10.52 -8.62
N VAL A 147 -10.08 -10.16 -7.96
CA VAL A 147 -10.70 -11.01 -6.91
C VAL A 147 -11.44 -12.17 -7.57
N ALA A 148 -11.16 -13.39 -7.15
CA ALA A 148 -11.87 -14.60 -7.59
C ALA A 148 -13.34 -14.58 -7.12
N PRO A 149 -14.27 -15.29 -7.81
CA PRO A 149 -15.62 -15.53 -7.28
C PRO A 149 -15.57 -16.11 -5.86
N GLY A 150 -16.28 -15.52 -4.91
CA GLY A 150 -16.24 -15.84 -3.48
C GLY A 150 -15.08 -15.19 -2.71
N GLY A 151 -14.09 -14.62 -3.41
CA GLY A 151 -12.93 -13.94 -2.82
C GLY A 151 -13.25 -12.56 -2.26
N VAL A 152 -12.25 -11.96 -1.63
CA VAL A 152 -12.37 -10.71 -0.85
C VAL A 152 -11.36 -9.67 -1.33
N LEU A 153 -11.81 -8.42 -1.48
CA LEU A 153 -10.96 -7.24 -1.54
C LEU A 153 -10.95 -6.55 -0.18
N LEU A 154 -9.78 -6.26 0.36
CA LEU A 154 -9.57 -5.45 1.55
C LEU A 154 -8.79 -4.19 1.17
N VAL A 155 -9.36 -3.01 1.44
CA VAL A 155 -8.68 -1.73 1.32
C VAL A 155 -8.60 -1.09 2.69
N VAL A 156 -7.38 -0.77 3.13
CA VAL A 156 -7.10 -0.06 4.38
C VAL A 156 -6.40 1.25 4.07
N GLY A 157 -6.76 2.31 4.75
CA GLY A 157 -6.14 3.62 4.57
C GLY A 157 -6.24 4.48 5.82
N HIS A 158 -5.51 5.58 5.86
CA HIS A 158 -5.67 6.56 6.92
C HIS A 158 -7.03 7.26 6.83
N ALA A 159 -7.55 7.70 7.98
CA ALA A 159 -8.77 8.51 8.09
C ALA A 159 -8.50 9.88 8.73
N GLY A 160 -7.28 10.10 9.23
CA GLY A 160 -6.89 11.36 9.84
C GLY A 160 -5.53 11.32 10.52
N GLY A 161 -5.18 12.43 11.17
CA GLY A 161 -3.96 12.57 11.93
C GLY A 161 -4.02 11.85 13.29
N PRO A 162 -2.85 11.66 13.94
CA PRO A 162 -2.77 11.03 15.24
C PRO A 162 -3.36 11.94 16.35
N SER A 163 -3.87 11.33 17.42
CA SER A 163 -4.59 12.02 18.48
C SER A 163 -3.80 13.14 19.21
N TRP A 164 -2.47 13.09 19.19
CA TRP A 164 -1.63 14.16 19.74
C TRP A 164 -1.43 15.35 18.79
N ASN A 165 -1.73 15.18 17.49
CA ASN A 165 -1.70 16.25 16.49
C ASN A 165 -2.70 15.94 15.37
N PRO A 166 -4.02 16.04 15.65
CA PRO A 166 -5.06 15.68 14.69
C PRO A 166 -5.07 16.58 13.45
N GLU A 167 -4.57 17.82 13.59
CA GLU A 167 -4.52 18.80 12.50
C GLU A 167 -3.29 18.65 11.59
N ALA A 168 -2.31 17.82 11.95
CA ALA A 168 -1.10 17.61 11.15
C ALA A 168 -1.36 17.22 9.69
N LEU A 169 -2.52 16.63 9.42
CA LEU A 169 -2.94 16.14 8.11
C LEU A 169 -4.29 16.74 7.67
N ALA A 170 -4.69 17.90 8.24
CA ALA A 170 -6.01 18.52 7.97
C ALA A 170 -6.21 18.91 6.51
N ASP A 171 -5.13 19.23 5.79
CA ASP A 171 -5.17 19.59 4.37
C ASP A 171 -5.18 18.38 3.44
N ILE A 172 -5.08 17.16 3.98
CA ILE A 172 -5.07 15.92 3.22
C ILE A 172 -6.45 15.27 3.29
N HIS A 173 -7.09 15.10 2.13
CA HIS A 173 -8.31 14.30 2.06
C HIS A 173 -7.99 12.81 2.11
N PHE A 174 -8.47 12.14 3.15
CA PHE A 174 -8.45 10.67 3.26
C PHE A 174 -9.82 10.14 2.87
N PRO A 175 -9.94 9.35 1.79
CA PRO A 175 -11.23 8.84 1.37
C PRO A 175 -11.88 7.97 2.45
N THR A 176 -13.15 8.20 2.72
CA THR A 176 -13.96 7.35 3.59
C THR A 176 -14.16 5.97 2.95
N PRO A 177 -14.51 4.92 3.71
CA PRO A 177 -14.83 3.62 3.13
C PRO A 177 -15.96 3.68 2.08
N GLN A 178 -16.94 4.58 2.26
CA GLN A 178 -18.04 4.80 1.31
C GLN A 178 -17.56 5.44 0.01
N GLU A 179 -16.66 6.43 0.08
CA GLU A 179 -16.06 7.03 -1.11
C GLU A 179 -15.22 6.00 -1.86
N VAL A 180 -14.41 5.19 -1.16
CA VAL A 180 -13.65 4.11 -1.77
C VAL A 180 -14.58 3.10 -2.45
N LEU A 181 -15.68 2.70 -1.79
CA LEU A 181 -16.68 1.80 -2.37
C LEU A 181 -17.27 2.37 -3.67
N GLY A 182 -17.62 3.66 -3.69
CA GLY A 182 -18.10 4.34 -4.90
C GLY A 182 -17.06 4.38 -6.01
N GLN A 183 -15.79 4.60 -5.69
CA GLN A 183 -14.67 4.65 -6.64
C GLN A 183 -14.36 3.28 -7.28
N LEU A 184 -14.72 2.17 -6.62
CA LEU A 184 -14.53 0.82 -7.16
C LEU A 184 -15.44 0.53 -8.36
N GLU A 185 -16.57 1.23 -8.51
CA GLU A 185 -17.53 1.03 -9.62
C GLU A 185 -17.95 -0.45 -9.77
N LEU A 186 -18.22 -1.11 -8.64
CA LEU A 186 -18.53 -2.54 -8.63
C LEU A 186 -19.87 -2.82 -9.33
N PRO A 187 -20.00 -3.90 -10.12
CA PRO A 187 -21.27 -4.31 -10.72
C PRO A 187 -22.36 -4.53 -9.67
N GLU A 188 -23.56 -4.00 -9.92
CA GLU A 188 -24.70 -4.16 -9.05
C GLU A 188 -25.05 -5.65 -8.88
N GLY A 189 -25.30 -6.07 -7.62
CA GLY A 189 -25.64 -7.46 -7.30
C GLY A 189 -24.47 -8.44 -7.38
N GLY A 190 -23.27 -8.00 -7.76
CA GLY A 190 -22.08 -8.86 -7.86
C GLY A 190 -21.19 -8.87 -6.62
N TRP A 191 -21.49 -8.05 -5.61
CA TRP A 191 -20.63 -7.86 -4.44
C TRP A 191 -21.42 -7.66 -3.16
N GLU A 192 -20.84 -8.11 -2.06
CA GLU A 192 -21.34 -7.93 -0.68
C GLU A 192 -20.34 -7.07 0.11
N VAL A 193 -20.82 -6.04 0.81
CA VAL A 193 -20.00 -5.25 1.73
C VAL A 193 -19.96 -5.96 3.08
N LEU A 194 -18.77 -6.42 3.48
CA LEU A 194 -18.54 -7.10 4.76
C LEU A 194 -18.13 -6.14 5.87
N THR A 195 -17.28 -5.14 5.53
CA THR A 195 -16.83 -4.09 6.44
C THR A 195 -16.77 -2.78 5.69
N SER A 196 -17.30 -1.71 6.30
CA SER A 196 -17.18 -0.33 5.83
C SER A 196 -17.18 0.55 7.08
N ALA A 197 -15.98 0.77 7.67
CA ALA A 197 -15.87 1.39 8.98
C ALA A 197 -14.53 2.11 9.18
N GLU A 198 -14.57 3.12 10.06
CA GLU A 198 -13.40 3.74 10.65
C GLU A 198 -13.05 3.04 11.97
N HIS A 199 -11.76 2.88 12.24
CA HIS A 199 -11.23 2.24 13.43
C HIS A 199 -10.15 3.11 14.08
N LEU A 200 -10.21 3.28 15.38
CA LEU A 200 -9.13 3.88 16.16
C LEU A 200 -8.04 2.84 16.39
N GLN A 201 -6.88 3.05 15.78
CA GLN A 201 -5.71 2.21 15.96
C GLN A 201 -4.89 2.69 17.16
N PRO A 202 -4.57 1.84 18.13
CA PRO A 202 -3.68 2.18 19.22
C PRO A 202 -2.27 2.41 18.71
N MET A 203 -1.63 3.46 19.20
CA MET A 203 -0.24 3.78 18.90
C MET A 203 0.42 4.46 20.09
N THR A 204 1.67 4.85 19.94
CA THR A 204 2.42 5.57 20.95
C THR A 204 2.86 6.91 20.35
N ASP A 205 2.68 7.99 21.10
CA ASP A 205 3.14 9.31 20.69
C ASP A 205 4.69 9.41 20.79
N PRO A 206 5.31 10.49 20.27
CA PRO A 206 6.76 10.68 20.34
C PRO A 206 7.34 10.70 21.76
N GLU A 207 6.54 11.02 22.78
CA GLU A 207 6.91 11.02 24.20
C GLU A 207 6.67 9.68 24.89
N GLY A 208 6.25 8.64 24.16
CA GLY A 208 6.01 7.31 24.70
C GLY A 208 4.65 7.11 25.37
N ARG A 209 3.69 8.05 25.23
CA ARG A 209 2.36 7.95 25.85
C ARG A 209 1.37 7.23 24.92
N PRO A 210 0.37 6.52 25.47
CA PRO A 210 -0.69 5.93 24.67
C PRO A 210 -1.43 6.97 23.82
N ALA A 211 -1.63 6.67 22.56
CA ALA A 211 -2.30 7.51 21.60
C ALA A 211 -3.09 6.66 20.59
N THR A 212 -3.85 7.32 19.71
CA THR A 212 -4.62 6.65 18.66
C THR A 212 -4.51 7.41 17.34
N ARG A 213 -4.78 6.69 16.25
CA ARG A 213 -4.99 7.26 14.91
C ARG A 213 -6.22 6.61 14.27
N PRO A 214 -7.10 7.37 13.64
CA PRO A 214 -8.19 6.80 12.86
C PRO A 214 -7.66 6.23 11.53
N ASP A 215 -8.04 4.99 11.23
CA ASP A 215 -7.80 4.33 9.96
C ASP A 215 -9.11 3.74 9.41
N ASN A 216 -9.29 3.77 8.10
CA ASN A 216 -10.45 3.26 7.39
C ASN A 216 -10.23 1.83 6.91
N ALA A 217 -11.27 1.00 6.99
CA ALA A 217 -11.32 -0.32 6.38
C ALA A 217 -12.57 -0.49 5.50
N LEU A 218 -12.36 -0.90 4.27
CA LEU A 218 -13.40 -1.40 3.37
C LEU A 218 -13.06 -2.85 3.01
N LYS A 219 -13.97 -3.77 3.34
CA LYS A 219 -13.88 -5.17 2.91
C LYS A 219 -15.13 -5.55 2.12
N VAL A 220 -14.93 -6.02 0.91
CA VAL A 220 -16.01 -6.46 0.03
C VAL A 220 -15.73 -7.85 -0.49
N ARG A 221 -16.79 -8.67 -0.64
CA ARG A 221 -16.71 -10.02 -1.20
C ARG A 221 -17.34 -10.03 -2.59
N ARG A 222 -16.62 -10.61 -3.56
CA ARG A 222 -17.20 -10.92 -4.86
C ARG A 222 -18.13 -12.13 -4.72
N LEU A 223 -19.37 -11.99 -5.15
CA LEU A 223 -20.34 -13.10 -5.13
C LEU A 223 -19.98 -14.14 -6.21
N PRO A 224 -20.32 -15.43 -6.00
CA PRO A 224 -20.08 -16.52 -6.94
C PRO A 224 -20.68 -16.31 -8.33
#